data_6850ef765522d13588a3b327c5073d88
#
_entry.id   6850ef765522d13588a3b327c5073d88
#
_cell.length_a   1.000
_cell.length_b   1.000
_cell.length_c   1.000
_cell.angle_alpha   90.00
_cell.angle_beta   90.00
_cell.angle_gamma   90.00
#
_symmetry.space_group_name_H-M   'P 1'
#
loop_
_entity.id
_entity.type
_entity.pdbx_description
1 polymer ?
#
loop_
_entity_poly.entity_id
_entity_poly.type
_entity_poly.pdbx_seq_one_letter_code
_entity_poly.pdbx_strand_id
1 'polypeptide(L)'
;LTMDVEYEVTPEGFRIEISGDDSEILLKRRGEALDALQHVVNTAFRRRLPDQHLILIDCMNFRRNKDEELRRMVTLLIDRAKATGELQEIGPLNPYARRIVHLKVAEDPIMDSESIGDAFLKSVVISVRDS
;
A
#
# COMPACT_ATOMS: atom_id res chain seq x y z
N LEU A 1 26.70 8.76 6.06
CA LEU A 1 25.58 8.34 5.24
C LEU A 1 25.23 9.42 4.24
N THR A 2 25.14 9.04 2.96
CA THR A 2 24.76 9.96 1.89
C THR A 2 23.34 9.63 1.43
N MET A 3 22.41 10.52 1.72
CA MET A 3 21.03 10.41 1.29
C MET A 3 20.52 11.76 0.83
N ASP A 4 19.75 11.77 -0.23
CA ASP A 4 19.06 12.93 -0.72
C ASP A 4 17.57 12.81 -0.38
N VAL A 5 16.99 13.92 0.03
CA VAL A 5 15.59 13.96 0.41
C VAL A 5 14.88 15.03 -0.41
N GLU A 6 13.81 14.64 -1.09
CA GLU A 6 12.94 15.54 -1.81
C GLU A 6 11.52 15.39 -1.26
N TYR A 7 10.74 16.48 -1.34
CA TYR A 7 9.35 16.40 -0.92
C TYR A 7 8.44 17.10 -1.92
N GLU A 8 7.19 16.66 -1.94
CA GLU A 8 6.14 17.35 -2.68
C GLU A 8 4.87 17.43 -1.83
N VAL A 9 4.10 18.49 -2.05
CA VAL A 9 2.80 18.65 -1.41
C VAL A 9 1.75 18.03 -2.32
N THR A 10 0.94 17.15 -1.76
CA THR A 10 -0.15 16.48 -2.49
C THR A 10 -1.48 16.87 -1.86
N PRO A 11 -2.63 16.65 -2.54
CA PRO A 11 -3.93 16.88 -1.94
C PRO A 11 -4.18 16.10 -0.65
N GLU A 12 -3.49 14.98 -0.48
CA GLU A 12 -3.63 14.09 0.68
C GLU A 12 -2.60 14.35 1.79
N GLY A 13 -1.66 15.27 1.58
CA GLY A 13 -0.61 15.58 2.54
C GLY A 13 0.75 15.81 1.88
N PHE A 14 1.77 15.12 2.40
CA PHE A 14 3.14 15.26 1.92
C PHE A 14 3.67 13.91 1.44
N ARG A 15 4.42 13.94 0.36
CA ARG A 15 5.20 12.82 -0.10
C ARG A 15 6.68 13.17 0.03
N ILE A 16 7.43 12.31 0.72
CA ILE A 16 8.87 12.46 0.90
C ILE A 16 9.55 11.33 0.15
N GLU A 17 10.45 11.68 -0.75
CA GLU A 17 11.25 10.71 -1.50
C GLU A 17 12.68 10.73 -1.01
N ILE A 18 13.21 9.58 -0.63
CA ILE A 18 14.59 9.41 -0.18
C ILE A 18 15.35 8.66 -1.26
N SER A 19 16.53 9.17 -1.63
CA SER A 19 17.40 8.53 -2.61
C SER A 19 18.86 8.69 -2.20
N GLY A 20 19.78 8.15 -2.99
CA GLY A 20 21.20 8.23 -2.72
C GLY A 20 21.81 6.87 -2.41
N ASP A 21 23.16 6.83 -2.35
CA ASP A 21 23.90 5.57 -2.25
C ASP A 21 23.59 4.77 -0.98
N ASP A 22 23.35 5.46 0.12
CA ASP A 22 23.10 4.81 1.41
C ASP A 22 21.60 4.55 1.68
N SER A 23 20.72 4.98 0.80
CA SER A 23 19.28 4.81 0.99
C SER A 23 18.83 3.36 0.84
N GLU A 24 19.61 2.50 0.21
CA GLU A 24 19.29 1.08 0.05
C GLU A 24 19.12 0.35 1.38
N ILE A 25 19.72 0.86 2.46
CA ILE A 25 19.54 0.30 3.80
C ILE A 25 18.05 0.27 4.19
N LEU A 26 17.28 1.28 3.74
CA LEU A 26 15.86 1.36 4.03
C LEU A 26 15.03 0.29 3.31
N LEU A 27 15.59 -0.30 2.25
CA LEU A 27 14.89 -1.28 1.43
C LEU A 27 15.17 -2.72 1.83
N LYS A 28 16.14 -2.96 2.70
CA LYS A 28 16.46 -4.31 3.19
C LYS A 28 15.26 -4.91 3.91
N ARG A 29 15.15 -6.24 3.88
CA ARG A 29 14.06 -6.99 4.50
C ARG A 29 12.69 -6.49 4.03
N ARG A 30 12.51 -6.33 2.71
CA ARG A 30 11.26 -5.90 2.08
C ARG A 30 10.81 -4.51 2.54
N GLY A 31 11.78 -3.62 2.83
CA GLY A 31 11.47 -2.27 3.24
C GLY A 31 11.07 -2.13 4.71
N GLU A 32 11.49 -3.07 5.57
CA GLU A 32 11.16 -3.03 7.00
C GLU A 32 11.59 -1.72 7.66
N ALA A 33 12.82 -1.25 7.38
CA ALA A 33 13.31 0.01 7.92
C ALA A 33 12.52 1.21 7.38
N LEU A 34 12.13 1.16 6.11
CA LEU A 34 11.28 2.21 5.52
C LEU A 34 9.91 2.25 6.19
N ASP A 35 9.30 1.09 6.46
CA ASP A 35 8.03 1.01 7.15
C ASP A 35 8.12 1.52 8.59
N ALA A 36 9.22 1.21 9.29
CA ALA A 36 9.46 1.71 10.63
C ALA A 36 9.60 3.24 10.64
N LEU A 37 10.33 3.79 9.70
CA LEU A 37 10.49 5.25 9.55
C LEU A 37 9.13 5.91 9.25
N GLN A 38 8.34 5.31 8.37
CA GLN A 38 7.00 5.78 8.05
C GLN A 38 6.13 5.86 9.31
N HIS A 39 6.17 4.83 10.13
CA HIS A 39 5.39 4.76 11.36
C HIS A 39 5.83 5.82 12.37
N VAL A 40 7.13 5.99 12.57
CA VAL A 40 7.68 7.00 13.49
C VAL A 40 7.28 8.40 13.05
N VAL A 41 7.41 8.72 11.77
CA VAL A 41 7.08 10.05 11.25
C VAL A 41 5.58 10.33 11.40
N ASN A 42 4.72 9.39 11.04
CA ASN A 42 3.28 9.56 11.19
C ASN A 42 2.87 9.77 12.64
N THR A 43 3.47 9.01 13.55
CA THR A 43 3.19 9.13 14.98
C THR A 43 3.64 10.49 15.52
N ALA A 44 4.84 10.94 15.13
CA ALA A 44 5.40 12.20 15.60
C ALA A 44 4.60 13.44 15.14
N PHE A 45 4.05 13.39 13.93
CA PHE A 45 3.40 14.55 13.31
C PHE A 45 1.87 14.45 13.22
N ARG A 46 1.27 13.38 13.72
CA ARG A 46 -0.18 13.16 13.64
C ARG A 46 -1.01 14.37 14.10
N ARG A 47 -0.61 14.98 15.21
CA ARG A 47 -1.35 16.11 15.81
C ARG A 47 -1.17 17.43 15.08
N ARG A 48 -0.15 17.53 14.21
CA ARG A 48 0.19 18.74 13.48
C ARG A 48 -0.39 18.78 12.09
N LEU A 49 -0.92 17.65 11.63
CA LEU A 49 -1.51 17.54 10.29
C LEU A 49 -3.02 17.72 10.38
N PRO A 50 -3.64 18.33 9.35
CA PRO A 50 -5.10 18.32 9.23
C PRO A 50 -5.62 16.89 9.20
N ASP A 51 -6.89 16.71 9.56
CA ASP A 51 -7.53 15.40 9.52
C ASP A 51 -7.40 14.78 8.12
N GLN A 52 -7.13 13.48 8.11
CA GLN A 52 -6.94 12.68 6.89
C GLN A 52 -5.70 13.03 6.05
N HIS A 53 -4.88 13.96 6.50
CA HIS A 53 -3.60 14.23 5.85
C HIS A 53 -2.54 13.25 6.33
N LEU A 54 -1.70 12.81 5.41
CA LEU A 54 -0.65 11.83 5.67
C LEU A 54 0.70 12.34 5.18
N ILE A 55 1.75 11.87 5.84
CA ILE A 55 3.10 11.98 5.31
C ILE A 55 3.47 10.60 4.80
N LEU A 56 3.70 10.48 3.51
CA LEU A 56 4.14 9.23 2.88
C LEU A 56 5.63 9.32 2.58
N ILE A 57 6.39 8.37 3.09
CA ILE A 57 7.83 8.30 2.84
C ILE A 57 8.09 7.15 1.89
N ASP A 58 8.74 7.44 0.76
CA ASP A 58 9.18 6.44 -0.19
C ASP A 58 10.70 6.51 -0.36
N CYS A 59 11.29 5.45 -0.82
CA CYS A 59 12.71 5.34 -1.06
C CYS A 59 12.94 4.71 -2.43
N MET A 60 13.57 5.46 -3.34
CA MET A 60 13.90 4.99 -4.69
C MET A 60 12.68 4.41 -5.42
N ASN A 61 11.50 5.01 -5.22
CA ASN A 61 10.22 4.54 -5.77
C ASN A 61 9.83 3.11 -5.35
N PHE A 62 10.36 2.62 -4.25
CA PHE A 62 10.08 1.26 -3.77
C PHE A 62 8.58 1.01 -3.56
N ARG A 63 7.90 1.91 -2.85
CA ARG A 63 6.45 1.77 -2.61
C ARG A 63 5.65 1.89 -3.89
N ARG A 64 6.03 2.84 -4.76
CA ARG A 64 5.35 3.02 -6.06
C ARG A 64 5.44 1.75 -6.89
N ASN A 65 6.63 1.14 -6.97
CA ASN A 65 6.83 -0.10 -7.72
C ASN A 65 6.06 -1.27 -7.11
N LYS A 66 6.04 -1.37 -5.78
CA LYS A 66 5.26 -2.37 -5.07
C LYS A 66 3.77 -2.19 -5.29
N ASP A 67 3.30 -0.94 -5.26
CA ASP A 67 1.89 -0.63 -5.47
C ASP A 67 1.44 -1.00 -6.88
N GLU A 68 2.24 -0.69 -7.89
CA GLU A 68 1.94 -1.06 -9.28
C GLU A 68 1.92 -2.57 -9.48
N GLU A 69 2.88 -3.28 -8.88
CA GLU A 69 2.96 -4.73 -8.90
C GLU A 69 1.71 -5.35 -8.24
N LEU A 70 1.30 -4.79 -7.11
CA LEU A 70 0.11 -5.23 -6.40
C LEU A 70 -1.16 -5.00 -7.23
N ARG A 71 -1.30 -3.84 -7.90
CA ARG A 71 -2.43 -3.56 -8.77
C ARG A 71 -2.52 -4.55 -9.92
N ARG A 72 -1.38 -4.90 -10.53
CA ARG A 72 -1.35 -5.91 -11.60
C ARG A 72 -1.78 -7.27 -11.08
N MET A 73 -1.32 -7.66 -9.90
CA MET A 73 -1.72 -8.91 -9.28
C MET A 73 -3.23 -8.95 -8.99
N VAL A 74 -3.78 -7.85 -8.47
CA VAL A 74 -5.23 -7.74 -8.22
C VAL A 74 -6.02 -7.90 -9.52
N THR A 75 -5.57 -7.29 -10.61
CA THR A 75 -6.23 -7.44 -11.92
C THR A 75 -6.28 -8.90 -12.36
N LEU A 76 -5.19 -9.64 -12.18
CA LEU A 76 -5.16 -11.08 -12.49
C LEU A 76 -6.12 -11.87 -11.61
N LEU A 77 -6.21 -11.55 -10.33
CA LEU A 77 -7.12 -12.22 -9.41
C LEU A 77 -8.58 -11.91 -9.71
N ILE A 78 -8.90 -10.69 -10.11
CA ILE A 78 -10.24 -10.31 -10.55
C ILE A 78 -10.64 -11.13 -11.78
N ASP A 79 -9.76 -11.23 -12.76
CA ASP A 79 -10.02 -12.00 -13.97
C ASP A 79 -10.24 -13.48 -13.65
N ARG A 80 -9.45 -14.03 -12.73
CA ARG A 80 -9.59 -15.42 -12.29
C ARG A 80 -10.90 -15.64 -11.55
N ALA A 81 -11.29 -14.73 -10.66
CA ALA A 81 -12.57 -14.82 -9.95
C ALA A 81 -13.75 -14.79 -10.91
N LYS A 82 -13.69 -13.94 -11.93
CA LYS A 82 -14.75 -13.87 -12.96
C LYS A 82 -14.82 -15.14 -13.80
N ALA A 83 -13.66 -15.71 -14.14
CA ALA A 83 -13.60 -16.90 -14.98
C ALA A 83 -14.06 -18.17 -14.24
N THR A 84 -13.76 -18.28 -12.96
CA THR A 84 -14.02 -19.52 -12.18
C THR A 84 -15.23 -19.42 -11.27
N GLY A 85 -15.64 -18.21 -10.89
CA GLY A 85 -16.65 -17.97 -9.86
C GLY A 85 -16.17 -18.24 -8.44
N GLU A 86 -14.88 -18.55 -8.27
CA GLU A 86 -14.30 -18.86 -6.97
C GLU A 86 -13.67 -17.62 -6.33
N LEU A 87 -13.68 -17.60 -5.00
CA LEU A 87 -13.02 -16.56 -4.21
C LEU A 87 -11.51 -16.59 -4.47
N GLN A 88 -10.90 -15.40 -4.50
CA GLN A 88 -9.46 -15.27 -4.56
C GLN A 88 -8.98 -14.59 -3.28
N GLU A 89 -7.84 -15.00 -2.78
CA GLU A 89 -7.28 -14.44 -1.56
C GLU A 89 -5.88 -13.92 -1.84
N ILE A 90 -5.58 -12.73 -1.31
CA ILE A 90 -4.25 -12.11 -1.41
C ILE A 90 -3.81 -11.63 -0.02
N GLY A 91 -2.59 -11.93 0.33
CA GLY A 91 -2.02 -11.49 1.60
C GLY A 91 -1.12 -12.55 2.22
N PRO A 92 -0.68 -12.31 3.47
CA PRO A 92 -1.08 -11.20 4.34
C PRO A 92 -0.52 -9.85 3.90
N LEU A 93 -1.28 -8.80 4.11
CA LEU A 93 -0.94 -7.44 3.69
C LEU A 93 -1.09 -6.46 4.86
N ASN A 94 -0.27 -5.41 4.86
CA ASN A 94 -0.43 -4.30 5.80
C ASN A 94 -1.62 -3.41 5.39
N PRO A 95 -2.07 -2.49 6.27
CA PRO A 95 -3.24 -1.66 5.96
C PRO A 95 -3.11 -0.83 4.68
N TYR A 96 -1.92 -0.33 4.35
CA TYR A 96 -1.70 0.46 3.13
C TYR A 96 -1.91 -0.38 1.87
N ALA A 97 -1.35 -1.58 1.84
CA ALA A 97 -1.51 -2.49 0.72
C ALA A 97 -2.96 -2.95 0.58
N ARG A 98 -3.66 -3.23 1.68
CA ARG A 98 -5.06 -3.61 1.65
C ARG A 98 -5.93 -2.50 1.05
N ARG A 99 -5.65 -1.25 1.38
CA ARG A 99 -6.37 -0.13 0.79
C ARG A 99 -6.23 -0.10 -0.73
N ILE A 100 -5.02 -0.36 -1.24
CA ILE A 100 -4.79 -0.43 -2.70
C ILE A 100 -5.63 -1.53 -3.32
N VAL A 101 -5.69 -2.69 -2.70
CA VAL A 101 -6.53 -3.80 -3.19
C VAL A 101 -8.00 -3.41 -3.23
N HIS A 102 -8.53 -2.87 -2.13
CA HIS A 102 -9.93 -2.46 -2.06
C HIS A 102 -10.28 -1.38 -3.10
N LEU A 103 -9.42 -0.39 -3.30
CA LEU A 103 -9.63 0.67 -4.28
C LEU A 103 -9.60 0.11 -5.71
N LYS A 104 -8.70 -0.82 -5.99
CA LYS A 104 -8.60 -1.44 -7.31
C LYS A 104 -9.81 -2.30 -7.61
N VAL A 105 -10.27 -3.10 -6.65
CA VAL A 105 -11.48 -3.92 -6.80
C VAL A 105 -12.71 -3.03 -6.96
N ALA A 106 -12.78 -1.92 -6.25
CA ALA A 106 -13.91 -0.98 -6.33
C ALA A 106 -14.10 -0.33 -7.69
N GLU A 107 -13.08 -0.34 -8.55
CA GLU A 107 -13.18 0.14 -9.93
C GLU A 107 -14.11 -0.74 -10.78
N ASP A 108 -14.36 -1.97 -10.35
CA ASP A 108 -15.20 -2.93 -11.06
C ASP A 108 -16.52 -3.12 -10.29
N PRO A 109 -17.67 -2.70 -10.85
CA PRO A 109 -18.93 -2.70 -10.12
C PRO A 109 -19.48 -4.08 -9.79
N ILE A 110 -18.99 -5.14 -10.44
CA ILE A 110 -19.45 -6.52 -10.17
C ILE A 110 -18.55 -7.26 -9.20
N MET A 111 -17.47 -6.62 -8.74
CA MET A 111 -16.51 -7.24 -7.83
C MET A 111 -16.66 -6.69 -6.42
N ASP A 112 -16.30 -7.51 -5.45
CA ASP A 112 -16.31 -7.15 -4.05
C ASP A 112 -15.03 -7.60 -3.37
N SER A 113 -14.66 -6.92 -2.28
CA SER A 113 -13.48 -7.27 -1.51
C SER A 113 -13.71 -7.08 -0.03
N GLU A 114 -13.10 -7.95 0.78
CA GLU A 114 -13.22 -7.91 2.23
C GLU A 114 -11.89 -8.30 2.87
N SER A 115 -11.48 -7.52 3.89
CA SER A 115 -10.31 -7.87 4.70
C SER A 115 -10.70 -8.89 5.74
N ILE A 116 -9.91 -9.95 5.90
CA ILE A 116 -10.14 -11.01 6.87
C ILE A 116 -8.94 -11.15 7.81
N GLY A 117 -9.21 -11.42 9.07
CA GLY A 117 -8.20 -11.58 10.10
C GLY A 117 -8.37 -10.54 11.22
N ASP A 118 -7.57 -10.70 12.27
CA ASP A 118 -7.64 -9.86 13.46
C ASP A 118 -6.29 -9.28 13.88
N ALA A 119 -5.27 -9.44 13.04
CA ALA A 119 -3.92 -8.91 13.26
C ALA A 119 -3.66 -7.68 12.39
N PHE A 120 -2.52 -7.06 12.59
CA PHE A 120 -2.06 -5.94 11.75
C PHE A 120 -1.96 -6.35 10.28
N LEU A 121 -1.39 -7.52 10.03
CA LEU A 121 -1.36 -8.11 8.68
C LEU A 121 -2.62 -8.95 8.50
N LYS A 122 -3.37 -8.64 7.46
CA LYS A 122 -4.61 -9.34 7.10
C LYS A 122 -4.61 -9.71 5.64
N SER A 123 -5.38 -10.71 5.30
CA SER A 123 -5.62 -11.04 3.90
C SER A 123 -6.86 -10.30 3.38
N VAL A 124 -6.93 -10.15 2.06
CA VAL A 124 -8.11 -9.62 1.38
C VAL A 124 -8.70 -10.72 0.51
N VAL A 125 -9.99 -10.94 0.63
CA VAL A 125 -10.75 -11.86 -0.21
C VAL A 125 -11.43 -11.06 -1.31
N ILE A 126 -11.22 -11.48 -2.55
CA ILE A 126 -11.79 -10.86 -3.75
C ILE A 126 -12.82 -11.83 -4.33
N SER A 127 -14.02 -11.34 -4.57
CA SER A 127 -15.12 -12.18 -5.07
C SER A 127 -16.00 -11.44 -6.06
N VAL A 128 -16.72 -12.20 -6.86
CA VAL A 128 -17.76 -11.65 -7.72
C VAL A 128 -18.97 -11.35 -6.82
N ARG A 129 -19.52 -10.13 -6.93
CA ARG A 129 -20.65 -9.69 -6.14
C ARG A 129 -21.89 -10.52 -6.49
N ASP A 130 -22.59 -10.98 -5.49
CA ASP A 130 -23.87 -11.66 -5.70
C ASP A 130 -24.92 -10.64 -6.16
N SER A 131 -25.66 -11.02 -7.18
CA SER A 131 -26.71 -10.18 -7.75
C SER A 131 -28.02 -10.33 -7.00
#